data_01c66ee912448d0d275ff7a21f02de1f
#
_entry.id   01c66ee912448d0d275ff7a21f02de1f
#
_cell.length_a   1.000
_cell.length_b   1.000
_cell.length_c   1.000
_cell.angle_alpha   90.00
_cell.angle_beta   90.00
_cell.angle_gamma   90.00
#
_symmetry.space_group_name_H-M   'P 1'
#
loop_
_entity.id
_entity.type
_entity.pdbx_description
1 polymer ?
#
loop_
_entity_poly.entity_id
_entity_poly.type
_entity_poly.pdbx_seq_one_letter_code
_entity_poly.pdbx_strand_id
1 'polypeptide(L)'
;MNYSENILGTIGNTPLVKLNKVVQGIDALVLAKVETFNPGNSTKDRMALKMVEDAEADGRLKPGGTIIEGTSGNTGMGLALAAIVKGYKCIFVITDKQSKEKMDILRAVGAKVIVCPTDVEPTDPRSYYSVSKRLGTEIPNSWYVNQYDNPSNALAHYEQTGPEIWEQTNGKVTHFVVGVGTGGTISGVAKYLKEKNPNIKIWGIDTYGSVFKKYHETGIFDENEIYSYITEGIGEDILPKNVDFSLIDGFTKVTDKDAAVYTRKIALEEGIFVGNSAGSCIKGLHFKPDDVVVVLFHDSGSRYVGKMFNDDWMRERGFLDEEITTAGDIVKENTSKNLIIVRTEELVSHAIDRMRQYKISQIPVIDVNGFVGSVDETDLFQSYVTDKNVADKPIKDVMGKPYPIVKLSTPIEEVSKLFNRETQAVLVDLENGKHHIITKSDIIGSIK
;
A
#
# COMPACT_ATOMS: atom_id res chain seq x y z
N MET A 1 38.04 -7.49 -16.47
CA MET A 1 36.67 -7.93 -16.19
C MET A 1 35.96 -6.81 -15.44
N ASN A 2 34.67 -6.60 -15.69
CA ASN A 2 33.90 -5.57 -14.99
C ASN A 2 33.06 -6.27 -13.89
N TYR A 3 33.48 -6.20 -12.64
CA TYR A 3 32.80 -6.77 -11.48
C TYR A 3 33.11 -5.95 -10.22
N SER A 4 32.23 -6.00 -9.21
CA SER A 4 32.47 -5.42 -7.90
C SER A 4 33.15 -6.43 -6.98
N GLU A 5 34.11 -6.00 -6.20
CA GLU A 5 34.84 -6.86 -5.24
C GLU A 5 33.91 -7.47 -4.18
N ASN A 6 32.86 -6.75 -3.82
CA ASN A 6 31.81 -7.18 -2.90
C ASN A 6 30.52 -6.39 -3.13
N ILE A 7 29.47 -6.72 -2.39
CA ILE A 7 28.14 -6.14 -2.56
C ILE A 7 28.10 -4.60 -2.30
N LEU A 8 29.02 -4.06 -1.50
CA LEU A 8 29.06 -2.63 -1.20
C LEU A 8 29.41 -1.79 -2.42
N GLY A 9 30.22 -2.33 -3.35
CA GLY A 9 30.55 -1.68 -4.62
C GLY A 9 29.37 -1.54 -5.59
N THR A 10 28.21 -2.07 -5.27
CA THR A 10 26.96 -1.92 -6.06
C THR A 10 26.03 -0.84 -5.51
N ILE A 11 26.42 -0.18 -4.41
CA ILE A 11 25.63 0.90 -3.82
C ILE A 11 25.76 2.14 -4.72
N GLY A 12 24.62 2.80 -4.97
CA GLY A 12 24.59 3.98 -5.83
C GLY A 12 24.31 3.67 -7.30
N ASN A 13 24.53 4.66 -8.15
CA ASN A 13 24.23 4.60 -9.60
C ASN A 13 22.81 4.08 -9.90
N THR A 14 21.85 4.43 -9.04
CA THR A 14 20.47 3.98 -9.17
C THR A 14 19.78 4.62 -10.37
N PRO A 15 18.82 3.93 -11.01
CA PRO A 15 18.19 4.44 -12.23
C PRO A 15 17.29 5.65 -11.96
N LEU A 16 17.18 6.49 -12.99
CA LEU A 16 16.18 7.53 -13.12
C LEU A 16 15.14 7.09 -14.14
N VAL A 17 13.87 6.95 -13.73
CA VAL A 17 12.79 6.38 -14.54
C VAL A 17 11.68 7.41 -14.75
N LYS A 18 11.26 7.62 -16.01
CA LYS A 18 10.12 8.49 -16.32
C LYS A 18 8.82 7.87 -15.83
N LEU A 19 8.03 8.63 -15.07
CA LEU A 19 6.68 8.27 -14.69
C LEU A 19 5.68 8.71 -15.77
N ASN A 20 4.61 7.94 -15.97
CA ASN A 20 3.68 8.17 -17.06
C ASN A 20 2.21 8.19 -16.60
N LYS A 21 1.73 7.10 -16.01
CA LYS A 21 0.31 6.93 -15.67
C LYS A 21 -0.05 7.54 -14.32
N VAL A 22 0.77 7.27 -13.29
CA VAL A 22 0.49 7.74 -11.92
C VAL A 22 0.57 9.26 -11.79
N VAL A 23 1.19 9.94 -12.74
CA VAL A 23 1.32 11.39 -12.84
C VAL A 23 0.43 12.01 -13.92
N GLN A 24 -0.56 11.28 -14.41
CA GLN A 24 -1.49 11.77 -15.42
C GLN A 24 -2.21 13.04 -14.92
N GLY A 25 -2.19 14.09 -15.76
CA GLY A 25 -2.71 15.41 -15.39
C GLY A 25 -1.65 16.37 -14.83
N ILE A 26 -0.38 15.93 -14.73
CA ILE A 26 0.77 16.78 -14.44
C ILE A 26 1.55 16.95 -15.75
N ASP A 27 1.61 18.17 -16.26
CA ASP A 27 2.25 18.45 -17.56
C ASP A 27 3.79 18.49 -17.50
N ALA A 28 4.39 18.45 -16.30
CA ALA A 28 5.83 18.43 -16.09
C ALA A 28 6.46 17.05 -16.45
N LEU A 29 7.76 17.05 -16.75
CA LEU A 29 8.54 15.82 -16.86
C LEU A 29 8.87 15.30 -15.45
N VAL A 30 8.18 14.25 -14.99
CA VAL A 30 8.41 13.65 -13.68
C VAL A 30 9.25 12.38 -13.80
N LEU A 31 10.37 12.37 -13.09
CA LEU A 31 11.37 11.31 -13.09
C LEU A 31 11.53 10.74 -11.67
N ALA A 32 11.39 9.43 -11.53
CA ALA A 32 11.62 8.73 -10.26
C ALA A 32 13.08 8.31 -10.13
N LYS A 33 13.78 8.76 -9.08
CA LYS A 33 15.08 8.23 -8.66
C LYS A 33 14.82 6.99 -7.80
N VAL A 34 15.05 5.80 -8.37
CA VAL A 34 14.57 4.55 -7.77
C VAL A 34 15.67 3.91 -6.91
N GLU A 35 15.66 4.21 -5.62
CA GLU A 35 16.67 3.78 -4.66
C GLU A 35 16.55 2.30 -4.23
N THR A 36 15.51 1.59 -4.67
CA THR A 36 15.34 0.15 -4.42
C THR A 36 16.39 -0.71 -5.12
N PHE A 37 17.13 -0.15 -6.08
CA PHE A 37 18.22 -0.84 -6.76
C PHE A 37 19.50 -0.93 -5.93
N ASN A 38 19.61 -0.23 -4.84
CA ASN A 38 20.66 -0.49 -3.86
C ASN A 38 20.54 -1.91 -3.29
N PRO A 39 21.65 -2.59 -2.92
CA PRO A 39 21.63 -4.00 -2.49
C PRO A 39 20.78 -4.26 -1.23
N GLY A 40 20.66 -3.30 -0.32
CA GLY A 40 19.75 -3.35 0.83
C GLY A 40 18.35 -2.82 0.51
N ASN A 41 18.03 -2.57 -0.77
CA ASN A 41 16.76 -2.12 -1.31
C ASN A 41 16.26 -0.77 -0.75
N SER A 42 17.17 0.13 -0.42
CA SER A 42 16.80 1.48 -0.01
C SER A 42 17.91 2.52 -0.18
N THR A 43 17.53 3.80 -0.14
CA THR A 43 18.46 4.93 -0.11
C THR A 43 19.40 4.92 1.09
N LYS A 44 19.04 4.21 2.16
CA LYS A 44 19.81 4.15 3.41
C LYS A 44 21.13 3.40 3.28
N ASP A 45 21.31 2.59 2.26
CA ASP A 45 22.58 1.88 1.99
C ASP A 45 23.71 2.87 1.78
N ARG A 46 23.46 3.98 1.07
CA ARG A 46 24.45 5.03 0.80
C ARG A 46 25.00 5.65 2.07
N MET A 47 24.07 6.15 2.92
CA MET A 47 24.49 6.80 4.15
C MET A 47 25.09 5.82 5.16
N ALA A 48 24.58 4.58 5.21
CA ALA A 48 25.08 3.54 6.11
C ALA A 48 26.54 3.22 5.81
N LEU A 49 26.88 3.00 4.54
CA LEU A 49 28.27 2.77 4.14
C LEU A 49 29.17 3.97 4.49
N LYS A 50 28.76 5.18 4.12
CA LYS A 50 29.53 6.41 4.41
C LYS A 50 29.74 6.61 5.90
N MET A 51 28.72 6.43 6.74
CA MET A 51 28.85 6.57 8.18
C MET A 51 29.83 5.54 8.77
N VAL A 52 29.82 4.30 8.28
CA VAL A 52 30.77 3.26 8.71
C VAL A 52 32.19 3.62 8.29
N GLU A 53 32.40 4.01 7.04
CA GLU A 53 33.73 4.38 6.53
C GLU A 53 34.34 5.60 7.23
N ASP A 54 33.54 6.61 7.49
CA ASP A 54 34.00 7.78 8.24
C ASP A 54 34.32 7.43 9.70
N ALA A 55 33.53 6.55 10.34
CA ALA A 55 33.79 6.09 11.69
C ALA A 55 35.03 5.19 11.82
N GLU A 56 35.35 4.43 10.76
CA GLU A 56 36.63 3.69 10.66
C GLU A 56 37.82 4.67 10.52
N ALA A 57 37.67 5.64 9.63
CA ALA A 57 38.74 6.59 9.32
C ALA A 57 39.12 7.46 10.53
N ASP A 58 38.14 7.84 11.34
CA ASP A 58 38.38 8.68 12.54
C ASP A 58 38.52 7.89 13.86
N GLY A 59 38.44 6.55 13.79
CA GLY A 59 38.71 5.66 14.92
C GLY A 59 37.53 5.47 15.89
N ARG A 60 36.35 6.01 15.61
CA ARG A 60 35.14 5.78 16.41
C ARG A 60 34.68 4.29 16.30
N LEU A 61 34.86 3.66 15.15
CA LEU A 61 34.60 2.24 14.93
C LEU A 61 35.93 1.50 14.77
N LYS A 62 36.21 0.54 15.65
CA LYS A 62 37.45 -0.25 15.65
C LYS A 62 37.18 -1.66 15.14
N PRO A 63 38.18 -2.36 14.55
CA PRO A 63 38.04 -3.74 14.07
C PRO A 63 37.36 -4.67 15.07
N GLY A 64 36.42 -5.49 14.58
CA GLY A 64 35.63 -6.41 15.40
C GLY A 64 34.62 -5.76 16.34
N GLY A 65 34.40 -4.45 16.19
CA GLY A 65 33.46 -3.68 16.99
C GLY A 65 32.01 -4.03 16.75
N THR A 66 31.12 -3.42 17.55
CA THR A 66 29.68 -3.58 17.46
C THR A 66 29.03 -2.26 17.03
N ILE A 67 28.34 -2.26 15.92
CA ILE A 67 27.53 -1.14 15.41
C ILE A 67 26.16 -1.18 16.09
N ILE A 68 25.75 -0.07 16.68
CA ILE A 68 24.47 0.06 17.40
C ILE A 68 23.68 1.22 16.78
N GLU A 69 22.40 0.99 16.44
CA GLU A 69 21.52 2.02 15.91
C GLU A 69 20.06 1.82 16.29
N GLY A 70 19.37 2.92 16.57
CA GLY A 70 17.93 2.99 16.62
C GLY A 70 17.38 3.22 15.21
N THR A 71 16.63 2.26 14.65
CA THR A 71 16.25 2.31 13.23
C THR A 71 14.85 1.81 12.95
N SER A 72 14.23 2.36 11.90
CA SER A 72 12.97 1.84 11.33
C SER A 72 13.19 0.61 10.42
N GLY A 73 14.42 0.09 10.26
CA GLY A 73 14.75 -1.09 9.49
C GLY A 73 15.64 -0.85 8.27
N ASN A 74 15.42 0.19 7.47
CA ASN A 74 16.20 0.47 6.26
C ASN A 74 17.66 0.80 6.57
N THR A 75 17.90 1.68 7.54
CA THR A 75 19.26 2.00 8.00
C THR A 75 19.96 0.79 8.58
N GLY A 76 19.21 0.00 9.37
CA GLY A 76 19.74 -1.27 9.90
C GLY A 76 20.18 -2.23 8.81
N MET A 77 19.44 -2.32 7.70
CA MET A 77 19.85 -3.17 6.57
C MET A 77 21.14 -2.68 5.92
N GLY A 78 21.25 -1.37 5.62
CA GLY A 78 22.48 -0.82 5.05
C GLY A 78 23.70 -1.00 5.98
N LEU A 79 23.53 -0.76 7.29
CA LEU A 79 24.57 -0.99 8.30
C LEU A 79 24.95 -2.47 8.40
N ALA A 80 23.96 -3.40 8.32
CA ALA A 80 24.22 -4.83 8.36
C ALA A 80 25.06 -5.29 7.17
N LEU A 81 24.76 -4.82 5.94
CA LEU A 81 25.57 -5.13 4.76
C LEU A 81 27.00 -4.67 4.91
N ALA A 82 27.22 -3.41 5.37
CA ALA A 82 28.54 -2.91 5.63
C ALA A 82 29.25 -3.73 6.73
N ALA A 83 28.55 -4.06 7.80
CA ALA A 83 29.08 -4.84 8.91
C ALA A 83 29.52 -6.25 8.51
N ILE A 84 28.70 -6.95 7.71
CA ILE A 84 29.03 -8.31 7.23
C ILE A 84 30.31 -8.29 6.40
N VAL A 85 30.40 -7.38 5.44
CA VAL A 85 31.56 -7.28 4.57
C VAL A 85 32.83 -6.87 5.31
N LYS A 86 32.71 -5.98 6.31
CA LYS A 86 33.85 -5.40 7.04
C LYS A 86 34.15 -6.11 8.38
N GLY A 87 33.37 -7.15 8.76
CA GLY A 87 33.63 -7.98 9.95
C GLY A 87 33.17 -7.36 11.27
N TYR A 88 32.10 -6.56 11.28
CA TYR A 88 31.48 -5.99 12.49
C TYR A 88 30.26 -6.76 12.95
N LYS A 89 29.86 -6.57 14.21
CA LYS A 89 28.59 -7.03 14.76
C LYS A 89 27.54 -5.93 14.70
N CYS A 90 26.25 -6.28 14.69
CA CYS A 90 25.17 -5.32 14.71
C CYS A 90 24.17 -5.59 15.83
N ILE A 91 23.74 -4.50 16.52
CA ILE A 91 22.60 -4.49 17.42
C ILE A 91 21.69 -3.35 16.97
N PHE A 92 20.47 -3.69 16.51
CA PHE A 92 19.50 -2.69 16.12
C PHE A 92 18.35 -2.64 17.09
N VAL A 93 17.99 -1.43 17.49
CA VAL A 93 16.85 -1.13 18.35
C VAL A 93 15.72 -0.59 17.46
N ILE A 94 14.56 -1.24 17.50
CA ILE A 94 13.44 -0.94 16.62
C ILE A 94 12.17 -0.78 17.43
N THR A 95 11.23 0.05 16.97
CA THR A 95 9.95 0.20 17.64
C THR A 95 8.95 -0.89 17.21
N ASP A 96 8.00 -1.22 18.09
CA ASP A 96 6.96 -2.23 17.87
C ASP A 96 5.94 -1.87 16.76
N LYS A 97 5.85 -0.59 16.36
CA LYS A 97 5.01 -0.16 15.23
C LYS A 97 5.56 -0.59 13.86
N GLN A 98 6.84 -0.95 13.80
CA GLN A 98 7.46 -1.32 12.52
C GLN A 98 6.94 -2.67 12.01
N SER A 99 6.98 -2.88 10.70
CA SER A 99 6.52 -4.14 10.11
C SER A 99 7.36 -5.32 10.58
N LYS A 100 6.70 -6.48 10.74
CA LYS A 100 7.38 -7.73 11.12
C LYS A 100 8.46 -8.11 10.11
N GLU A 101 8.21 -7.87 8.82
CA GLU A 101 9.14 -8.13 7.73
C GLU A 101 10.47 -7.39 7.91
N LYS A 102 10.43 -6.13 8.34
CA LYS A 102 11.65 -5.36 8.62
C LYS A 102 12.49 -5.95 9.73
N MET A 103 11.84 -6.43 10.80
CA MET A 103 12.55 -7.08 11.91
C MET A 103 13.16 -8.43 11.49
N ASP A 104 12.41 -9.23 10.74
CA ASP A 104 12.82 -10.56 10.31
C ASP A 104 13.96 -10.49 9.29
N ILE A 105 13.96 -9.51 8.38
CA ILE A 105 15.06 -9.26 7.45
C ILE A 105 16.36 -8.93 8.21
N LEU A 106 16.31 -8.09 9.24
CA LEU A 106 17.50 -7.74 10.03
C LEU A 106 18.06 -8.98 10.80
N ARG A 107 17.19 -9.81 11.33
CA ARG A 107 17.59 -11.08 11.97
C ARG A 107 18.20 -12.06 10.97
N ALA A 108 17.63 -12.16 9.77
CA ALA A 108 18.11 -13.02 8.70
C ALA A 108 19.53 -12.69 8.25
N VAL A 109 19.92 -11.41 8.30
CA VAL A 109 21.30 -10.95 8.02
C VAL A 109 22.18 -10.92 9.27
N GLY A 110 21.81 -11.62 10.34
CA GLY A 110 22.65 -11.87 11.53
C GLY A 110 22.66 -10.75 12.56
N ALA A 111 21.84 -9.73 12.44
CA ALA A 111 21.77 -8.67 13.43
C ALA A 111 20.98 -9.09 14.68
N LYS A 112 21.42 -8.66 15.87
CA LYS A 112 20.59 -8.71 17.08
C LYS A 112 19.58 -7.59 17.05
N VAL A 113 18.29 -7.92 17.15
CA VAL A 113 17.18 -6.97 17.13
C VAL A 113 16.54 -6.87 18.51
N ILE A 114 16.48 -5.65 19.06
CA ILE A 114 15.80 -5.30 20.31
C ILE A 114 14.57 -4.48 19.97
N VAL A 115 13.41 -4.89 20.48
CA VAL A 115 12.12 -4.20 20.24
C VAL A 115 11.80 -3.32 21.44
N CYS A 116 11.47 -2.06 21.19
CA CYS A 116 11.10 -1.06 22.17
C CYS A 116 9.65 -0.56 21.93
N PRO A 117 8.94 -0.07 22.95
CA PRO A 117 7.62 0.50 22.78
C PRO A 117 7.69 1.80 21.95
N THR A 118 6.64 2.02 21.13
CA THR A 118 6.47 3.25 20.35
C THR A 118 5.87 4.38 21.19
N ASP A 119 4.90 4.05 22.07
CA ASP A 119 4.12 5.03 22.84
C ASP A 119 4.84 5.50 24.10
N VAL A 120 6.07 6.02 23.93
CA VAL A 120 6.86 6.60 25.02
C VAL A 120 7.61 7.82 24.50
N GLU A 121 7.81 8.81 25.36
CA GLU A 121 8.59 10.00 25.06
C GLU A 121 10.03 9.65 24.64
N PRO A 122 10.68 10.43 23.73
CA PRO A 122 12.05 10.19 23.30
C PRO A 122 13.06 10.07 24.44
N THR A 123 12.83 10.78 25.56
CA THR A 123 13.67 10.79 26.76
C THR A 123 13.39 9.63 27.73
N ASP A 124 12.30 8.87 27.53
CA ASP A 124 11.99 7.69 28.36
C ASP A 124 13.12 6.66 28.24
N PRO A 125 13.58 6.06 29.36
CA PRO A 125 14.62 5.03 29.34
C PRO A 125 14.30 3.81 28.47
N ARG A 126 13.02 3.56 28.17
CA ARG A 126 12.52 2.45 27.31
C ARG A 126 12.47 2.85 25.84
N SER A 127 12.59 4.15 25.51
CA SER A 127 12.54 4.60 24.12
C SER A 127 13.69 4.00 23.32
N TYR A 128 13.47 3.76 22.04
CA TYR A 128 14.51 3.20 21.18
C TYR A 128 15.73 4.13 21.06
N TYR A 129 15.57 5.44 21.20
CA TYR A 129 16.66 6.42 21.28
C TYR A 129 17.52 6.23 22.52
N SER A 130 16.88 6.18 23.70
CA SER A 130 17.55 6.03 24.99
C SER A 130 18.24 4.67 25.11
N VAL A 131 17.59 3.60 24.66
CA VAL A 131 18.15 2.24 24.66
C VAL A 131 19.37 2.16 23.74
N SER A 132 19.29 2.69 22.52
CA SER A 132 20.42 2.69 21.57
C SER A 132 21.63 3.42 22.12
N LYS A 133 21.41 4.63 22.66
CA LYS A 133 22.46 5.44 23.27
C LYS A 133 23.12 4.73 24.47
N ARG A 134 22.31 4.15 25.35
CA ARG A 134 22.79 3.38 26.52
C ARG A 134 23.65 2.20 26.09
N LEU A 135 23.18 1.38 25.14
CA LEU A 135 23.94 0.24 24.66
C LEU A 135 25.29 0.66 24.06
N GLY A 136 25.33 1.81 23.38
CA GLY A 136 26.59 2.37 22.86
C GLY A 136 27.61 2.76 23.92
N THR A 137 27.18 2.94 25.20
CA THR A 137 28.07 3.21 26.32
C THR A 137 28.40 1.96 27.16
N GLU A 138 27.45 1.02 27.25
CA GLU A 138 27.57 -0.19 28.09
C GLU A 138 28.36 -1.32 27.40
N ILE A 139 28.27 -1.42 26.06
CA ILE A 139 28.91 -2.50 25.32
C ILE A 139 30.35 -2.10 24.96
N PRO A 140 31.38 -2.85 25.42
CA PRO A 140 32.75 -2.55 25.04
C PRO A 140 32.97 -2.66 23.53
N ASN A 141 33.85 -1.80 22.99
CA ASN A 141 34.14 -1.74 21.56
C ASN A 141 32.88 -1.62 20.70
N SER A 142 31.95 -0.74 21.10
CA SER A 142 30.76 -0.44 20.32
C SER A 142 30.77 1.01 19.84
N TRP A 143 30.00 1.26 18.78
CA TRP A 143 29.77 2.56 18.21
C TRP A 143 28.28 2.79 17.97
N TYR A 144 27.72 3.81 18.60
CA TYR A 144 26.36 4.30 18.34
C TYR A 144 26.39 5.24 17.14
N VAL A 145 25.69 4.88 16.07
CA VAL A 145 25.75 5.55 14.76
C VAL A 145 25.12 6.93 14.81
N ASN A 146 23.94 7.04 15.47
CA ASN A 146 23.13 8.25 15.58
C ASN A 146 22.80 8.88 14.21
N GLN A 147 22.06 8.18 13.40
CA GLN A 147 21.72 8.61 12.03
C GLN A 147 21.05 9.98 11.94
N TYR A 148 20.41 10.46 13.00
CA TYR A 148 19.71 11.75 13.04
C TYR A 148 20.67 12.94 13.09
N ASP A 149 21.80 12.79 13.77
CA ASP A 149 22.76 13.87 14.00
C ASP A 149 24.13 13.63 13.34
N ASN A 150 24.37 12.46 12.77
CA ASN A 150 25.62 12.12 12.12
C ASN A 150 25.74 12.82 10.76
N PRO A 151 26.70 13.75 10.57
CA PRO A 151 26.81 14.53 9.34
C PRO A 151 27.18 13.70 8.10
N SER A 152 27.77 12.51 8.27
CA SER A 152 28.06 11.59 7.19
C SER A 152 26.80 11.12 6.46
N ASN A 153 25.62 11.20 7.11
CA ASN A 153 24.33 10.94 6.50
C ASN A 153 24.06 11.91 5.35
N ALA A 154 24.11 13.21 5.59
CA ALA A 154 23.92 14.22 4.54
C ALA A 154 25.08 14.20 3.53
N LEU A 155 26.31 13.97 4.00
CA LEU A 155 27.49 13.93 3.14
C LEU A 155 27.42 12.82 2.09
N ALA A 156 26.89 11.64 2.42
CA ALA A 156 26.69 10.55 1.46
C ALA A 156 25.83 10.99 0.27
N HIS A 157 24.77 11.73 0.52
CA HIS A 157 23.88 12.21 -0.52
C HIS A 157 24.42 13.41 -1.30
N TYR A 158 25.24 14.24 -0.65
CA TYR A 158 25.98 15.32 -1.31
C TYR A 158 27.01 14.77 -2.28
N GLU A 159 27.75 13.72 -1.88
CA GLU A 159 28.83 13.14 -2.68
C GLU A 159 28.33 12.19 -3.78
N GLN A 160 27.14 11.59 -3.63
CA GLN A 160 26.64 10.56 -4.52
C GLN A 160 25.30 10.92 -5.18
N THR A 161 24.21 11.01 -4.39
CA THR A 161 22.85 11.15 -4.92
C THR A 161 22.63 12.45 -5.68
N GLY A 162 23.14 13.55 -5.15
CA GLY A 162 23.11 14.86 -5.81
C GLY A 162 23.80 14.88 -7.17
N PRO A 163 25.08 14.46 -7.25
CA PRO A 163 25.79 14.30 -8.52
C PRO A 163 25.08 13.40 -9.53
N GLU A 164 24.60 12.22 -9.11
CA GLU A 164 23.88 11.29 -10.01
C GLU A 164 22.63 11.96 -10.59
N ILE A 165 21.82 12.64 -9.79
CA ILE A 165 20.62 13.35 -10.27
C ILE A 165 21.00 14.44 -11.27
N TRP A 166 22.02 15.24 -10.96
CA TRP A 166 22.51 16.29 -11.86
C TRP A 166 22.97 15.75 -13.20
N GLU A 167 23.79 14.71 -13.19
CA GLU A 167 24.32 14.08 -14.40
C GLU A 167 23.23 13.40 -15.23
N GLN A 168 22.35 12.60 -14.57
CA GLN A 168 21.27 11.88 -15.23
C GLN A 168 20.23 12.80 -15.87
N THR A 169 20.07 14.01 -15.35
CA THR A 169 19.18 15.04 -15.94
C THR A 169 19.90 15.97 -16.90
N ASN A 170 21.21 15.78 -17.15
CA ASN A 170 22.07 16.71 -17.88
C ASN A 170 21.95 18.15 -17.35
N GLY A 171 21.84 18.32 -16.04
CA GLY A 171 21.70 19.60 -15.37
C GLY A 171 20.35 20.30 -15.59
N LYS A 172 19.33 19.61 -16.12
CA LYS A 172 18.02 20.21 -16.42
C LYS A 172 17.00 20.10 -15.27
N VAL A 173 17.35 19.44 -14.16
CA VAL A 173 16.48 19.33 -12.99
C VAL A 173 16.09 20.72 -12.48
N THR A 174 14.79 20.95 -12.31
CA THR A 174 14.23 22.20 -11.78
C THR A 174 13.69 22.01 -10.36
N HIS A 175 13.24 20.78 -10.04
CA HIS A 175 12.65 20.45 -8.74
C HIS A 175 13.18 19.11 -8.25
N PHE A 176 13.48 19.04 -6.97
CA PHE A 176 13.76 17.79 -6.24
C PHE A 176 12.73 17.61 -5.15
N VAL A 177 12.03 16.47 -5.16
CA VAL A 177 10.97 16.14 -4.21
C VAL A 177 11.33 14.86 -3.47
N VAL A 178 11.26 14.90 -2.15
CA VAL A 178 11.66 13.77 -1.31
C VAL A 178 10.93 13.77 0.02
N GLY A 179 10.55 12.58 0.51
CA GLY A 179 10.05 12.40 1.87
C GLY A 179 11.14 12.63 2.91
N VAL A 180 10.83 13.35 3.97
CA VAL A 180 11.81 13.77 4.98
C VAL A 180 11.63 12.98 6.28
N GLY A 181 12.69 12.25 6.69
CA GLY A 181 12.83 11.65 8.02
C GLY A 181 14.10 12.20 8.66
N THR A 182 15.21 11.46 8.67
CA THR A 182 16.47 11.92 9.27
C THR A 182 17.07 13.20 8.66
N GLY A 183 16.59 13.63 7.50
CA GLY A 183 17.02 14.85 6.82
C GLY A 183 18.24 14.71 5.91
N GLY A 184 19.00 13.64 6.00
CA GLY A 184 20.25 13.51 5.25
C GLY A 184 20.07 13.58 3.75
N THR A 185 19.06 12.88 3.20
CA THR A 185 18.80 12.84 1.76
C THR A 185 18.44 14.23 1.22
N ILE A 186 17.46 14.90 1.85
CA ILE A 186 17.02 16.21 1.36
C ILE A 186 18.14 17.25 1.47
N SER A 187 18.83 17.32 2.59
CA SER A 187 19.87 18.33 2.83
C SER A 187 21.11 18.11 1.97
N GLY A 188 21.58 16.85 1.86
CA GLY A 188 22.76 16.53 1.03
C GLY A 188 22.52 16.80 -0.45
N VAL A 189 21.37 16.34 -0.98
CA VAL A 189 21.01 16.59 -2.39
C VAL A 189 20.76 18.08 -2.63
N ALA A 190 20.01 18.74 -1.72
CA ALA A 190 19.71 20.17 -1.83
C ALA A 190 20.99 21.01 -1.90
N LYS A 191 21.95 20.76 -1.01
CA LYS A 191 23.22 21.45 -1.01
C LYS A 191 23.93 21.33 -2.34
N TYR A 192 24.10 20.11 -2.86
CA TYR A 192 24.76 19.88 -4.14
C TYR A 192 24.02 20.54 -5.32
N LEU A 193 22.71 20.35 -5.42
CA LEU A 193 21.93 20.90 -6.53
C LEU A 193 21.87 22.43 -6.52
N LYS A 194 21.72 23.06 -5.34
CA LYS A 194 21.72 24.53 -5.22
C LYS A 194 23.11 25.15 -5.47
N GLU A 195 24.18 24.45 -5.17
CA GLU A 195 25.54 24.86 -5.59
C GLU A 195 25.70 24.85 -7.12
N LYS A 196 25.04 23.94 -7.85
CA LYS A 196 25.03 23.92 -9.31
C LYS A 196 24.08 24.96 -9.91
N ASN A 197 22.88 25.07 -9.35
CA ASN A 197 21.88 26.05 -9.76
C ASN A 197 21.00 26.45 -8.58
N PRO A 198 21.16 27.67 -8.03
CA PRO A 198 20.42 28.13 -6.85
C PRO A 198 18.92 28.27 -7.07
N ASN A 199 18.44 28.25 -8.32
CA ASN A 199 17.01 28.34 -8.64
C ASN A 199 16.27 26.99 -8.52
N ILE A 200 16.98 25.86 -8.38
CA ILE A 200 16.36 24.56 -8.19
C ILE A 200 15.55 24.57 -6.90
N LYS A 201 14.28 24.13 -7.02
CA LYS A 201 13.36 24.04 -5.90
C LYS A 201 13.49 22.71 -5.17
N ILE A 202 13.61 22.78 -3.88
CA ILE A 202 13.73 21.62 -2.98
C ILE A 202 12.45 21.51 -2.16
N TRP A 203 11.72 20.42 -2.34
CA TRP A 203 10.41 20.23 -1.74
C TRP A 203 10.40 18.99 -0.83
N GLY A 204 10.13 19.20 0.44
CA GLY A 204 9.97 18.15 1.42
C GLY A 204 8.54 17.58 1.44
N ILE A 205 8.42 16.27 1.52
CA ILE A 205 7.15 15.62 1.81
C ILE A 205 7.14 15.18 3.25
N ASP A 206 6.13 15.62 3.97
CA ASP A 206 5.91 15.39 5.39
C ASP A 206 4.59 14.63 5.60
N THR A 207 4.34 14.13 6.80
CA THR A 207 3.09 13.46 7.18
C THR A 207 2.38 14.22 8.28
N TYR A 208 1.09 14.02 8.40
CA TYR A 208 0.34 14.47 9.57
C TYR A 208 0.82 13.71 10.80
N GLY A 209 1.05 14.42 11.90
CA GLY A 209 1.70 13.89 13.11
C GLY A 209 3.20 14.19 13.20
N SER A 210 3.77 14.91 12.22
CA SER A 210 5.17 15.35 12.17
C SER A 210 5.30 16.86 12.29
N VAL A 211 6.42 17.33 12.80
CA VAL A 211 6.69 18.76 13.11
C VAL A 211 7.33 19.55 11.96
N PHE A 212 7.82 18.92 10.88
CA PHE A 212 8.69 19.57 9.90
C PHE A 212 8.05 20.73 9.17
N LYS A 213 6.85 20.54 8.61
CA LYS A 213 6.16 21.60 7.86
C LYS A 213 5.92 22.82 8.71
N LYS A 214 5.37 22.64 9.92
CA LYS A 214 5.09 23.72 10.85
C LYS A 214 6.38 24.47 11.25
N TYR A 215 7.42 23.73 11.58
CA TYR A 215 8.71 24.32 11.93
C TYR A 215 9.32 25.10 10.76
N HIS A 216 9.30 24.56 9.55
CA HIS A 216 9.81 25.26 8.37
C HIS A 216 9.08 26.60 8.11
N GLU A 217 7.75 26.60 8.27
CA GLU A 217 6.93 27.81 8.00
C GLU A 217 7.02 28.87 9.09
N THR A 218 7.25 28.48 10.34
CA THR A 218 7.12 29.39 11.51
C THR A 218 8.38 29.52 12.35
N GLY A 219 9.34 28.60 12.23
CA GLY A 219 10.50 28.50 13.14
C GLY A 219 10.14 27.97 14.54
N ILE A 220 8.89 27.56 14.78
CA ILE A 220 8.40 27.12 16.08
C ILE A 220 8.25 25.60 16.09
N PHE A 221 8.89 24.93 17.04
CA PHE A 221 8.61 23.52 17.34
C PHE A 221 7.29 23.45 18.11
N ASP A 222 6.28 22.82 17.49
CA ASP A 222 4.93 22.73 18.05
C ASP A 222 4.59 21.27 18.41
N GLU A 223 4.58 20.96 19.69
CA GLU A 223 4.25 19.62 20.19
C GLU A 223 2.81 19.19 19.85
N ASN A 224 1.90 20.13 19.58
CA ASN A 224 0.54 19.79 19.15
C ASN A 224 0.47 19.18 17.74
N GLU A 225 1.53 19.30 16.94
CA GLU A 225 1.65 18.60 15.65
C GLU A 225 2.00 17.11 15.82
N ILE A 226 2.41 16.67 17.03
CA ILE A 226 2.89 15.31 17.30
C ILE A 226 1.72 14.40 17.66
N TYR A 227 1.43 13.45 16.81
CA TYR A 227 0.49 12.37 17.07
C TYR A 227 0.78 11.15 16.17
N SER A 228 0.20 9.99 16.52
CA SER A 228 0.48 8.73 15.84
C SER A 228 0.03 8.77 14.37
N TYR A 229 0.87 8.25 13.47
CA TYR A 229 0.60 8.06 12.06
C TYR A 229 1.15 6.71 11.57
N ILE A 230 0.72 6.25 10.40
CA ILE A 230 1.00 4.91 9.86
C ILE A 230 2.19 4.93 8.89
N THR A 231 2.35 6.03 8.17
CA THR A 231 3.42 6.18 7.16
C THR A 231 4.79 5.99 7.82
N GLU A 232 5.64 5.17 7.21
CA GLU A 232 6.95 4.82 7.75
C GLU A 232 8.08 5.49 6.95
N GLY A 233 9.13 5.92 7.67
CA GLY A 233 10.37 6.43 7.08
C GLY A 233 10.35 7.91 6.68
N ILE A 234 9.24 8.59 6.89
CA ILE A 234 9.11 10.05 6.78
C ILE A 234 8.33 10.59 7.99
N GLY A 235 8.53 11.88 8.28
CA GLY A 235 7.96 12.53 9.45
C GLY A 235 8.74 12.19 10.73
N GLU A 236 8.84 13.15 11.63
CA GLU A 236 9.51 13.00 12.94
C GLU A 236 8.81 13.86 14.00
N ASP A 237 9.00 13.48 15.26
CA ASP A 237 8.60 14.19 16.47
C ASP A 237 9.77 14.97 17.11
N ILE A 238 10.91 15.03 16.42
CA ILE A 238 12.12 15.76 16.77
C ILE A 238 12.62 16.58 15.59
N LEU A 239 13.59 17.44 15.80
CA LEU A 239 14.33 18.15 14.75
C LEU A 239 15.74 17.56 14.60
N PRO A 240 15.95 16.62 13.63
CA PRO A 240 17.27 16.06 13.38
C PRO A 240 18.26 17.15 12.91
N LYS A 241 19.49 17.08 13.37
CA LYS A 241 20.53 18.04 12.96
C LYS A 241 20.90 17.93 11.48
N ASN A 242 20.60 16.82 10.85
CA ASN A 242 20.82 16.63 9.42
C ASN A 242 19.80 17.35 8.53
N VAL A 243 18.70 17.91 9.07
CA VAL A 243 17.76 18.73 8.30
C VAL A 243 18.24 20.17 8.25
N ASP A 244 18.72 20.60 7.11
CA ASP A 244 19.02 22.00 6.85
C ASP A 244 17.81 22.70 6.22
N PHE A 245 16.94 23.25 7.07
CA PHE A 245 15.72 23.93 6.64
C PHE A 245 15.97 25.15 5.72
N SER A 246 17.17 25.74 5.78
CA SER A 246 17.52 26.89 4.93
C SER A 246 17.66 26.55 3.44
N LEU A 247 17.88 25.28 3.13
CA LEU A 247 18.00 24.77 1.76
C LEU A 247 16.65 24.32 1.16
N ILE A 248 15.58 24.23 1.96
CA ILE A 248 14.30 23.69 1.59
C ILE A 248 13.35 24.84 1.22
N ASP A 249 12.71 24.75 0.06
CA ASP A 249 11.80 25.79 -0.44
C ASP A 249 10.36 25.62 0.09
N GLY A 250 9.97 24.42 0.53
CA GLY A 250 8.67 24.17 1.14
C GLY A 250 8.40 22.71 1.49
N PHE A 251 7.27 22.49 2.19
CA PHE A 251 6.78 21.18 2.58
C PHE A 251 5.31 20.99 2.23
N THR A 252 4.97 19.76 1.84
CA THR A 252 3.58 19.30 1.73
C THR A 252 3.33 18.17 2.71
N LYS A 253 2.26 18.26 3.53
CA LYS A 253 1.78 17.13 4.34
C LYS A 253 0.87 16.23 3.52
N VAL A 254 1.04 14.91 3.67
CA VAL A 254 0.25 13.89 2.99
C VAL A 254 -0.36 12.95 4.04
N THR A 255 -1.62 12.54 3.82
CA THR A 255 -2.31 11.63 4.74
C THR A 255 -1.83 10.19 4.56
N ASP A 256 -1.98 9.36 5.60
CA ASP A 256 -1.67 7.93 5.53
C ASP A 256 -2.47 7.20 4.44
N LYS A 257 -3.75 7.56 4.26
CA LYS A 257 -4.60 7.03 3.19
C LYS A 257 -4.03 7.35 1.81
N ASP A 258 -3.70 8.62 1.56
CA ASP A 258 -3.12 9.02 0.28
C ASP A 258 -1.78 8.32 0.02
N ALA A 259 -0.91 8.26 1.04
CA ALA A 259 0.37 7.56 0.95
C ALA A 259 0.17 6.08 0.54
N ALA A 260 -0.73 5.37 1.21
CA ALA A 260 -1.01 3.96 0.94
C ALA A 260 -1.63 3.73 -0.45
N VAL A 261 -2.63 4.54 -0.83
CA VAL A 261 -3.31 4.44 -2.13
C VAL A 261 -2.36 4.71 -3.29
N TYR A 262 -1.54 5.78 -3.21
CA TYR A 262 -0.59 6.10 -4.27
C TYR A 262 0.57 5.12 -4.35
N THR A 263 0.98 4.49 -3.25
CA THR A 263 1.95 3.39 -3.25
C THR A 263 1.47 2.23 -4.12
N ARG A 264 0.21 1.82 -3.96
CA ARG A 264 -0.41 0.78 -4.80
C ARG A 264 -0.52 1.22 -6.26
N LYS A 265 -0.91 2.48 -6.53
CA LYS A 265 -0.98 3.03 -7.89
C LYS A 265 0.37 2.98 -8.59
N ILE A 266 1.46 3.37 -7.94
CA ILE A 266 2.81 3.29 -8.51
C ILE A 266 3.12 1.85 -8.93
N ALA A 267 2.82 0.86 -8.09
CA ALA A 267 3.07 -0.55 -8.40
C ALA A 267 2.21 -1.05 -9.58
N LEU A 268 0.92 -0.71 -9.61
CA LEU A 268 -0.03 -1.21 -10.61
C LEU A 268 0.06 -0.47 -11.95
N GLU A 269 0.37 0.81 -11.94
CA GLU A 269 0.35 1.67 -13.12
C GLU A 269 1.72 1.83 -13.76
N GLU A 270 2.81 1.88 -12.97
CA GLU A 270 4.18 2.06 -13.44
C GLU A 270 5.03 0.79 -13.38
N GLY A 271 4.57 -0.26 -12.68
CA GLY A 271 5.35 -1.48 -12.46
C GLY A 271 6.53 -1.29 -11.50
N ILE A 272 6.54 -0.21 -10.71
CA ILE A 272 7.62 0.10 -9.75
C ILE A 272 7.16 -0.27 -8.34
N PHE A 273 7.76 -1.31 -7.76
CA PHE A 273 7.36 -1.84 -6.46
C PHE A 273 8.10 -1.15 -5.32
N VAL A 274 7.49 -0.11 -4.76
CA VAL A 274 8.09 0.80 -3.78
C VAL A 274 7.27 0.92 -2.50
N GLY A 275 7.86 1.50 -1.45
CA GLY A 275 7.22 1.72 -0.15
C GLY A 275 6.34 2.99 -0.09
N ASN A 276 5.71 3.17 1.07
CA ASN A 276 4.71 4.21 1.31
C ASN A 276 5.22 5.65 1.19
N SER A 277 6.48 5.90 1.48
CA SER A 277 7.10 7.22 1.28
C SER A 277 7.11 7.66 -0.19
N ALA A 278 7.20 6.71 -1.15
CA ALA A 278 7.08 7.01 -2.57
C ALA A 278 5.65 7.45 -2.94
N GLY A 279 4.62 6.77 -2.41
CA GLY A 279 3.22 7.17 -2.58
C GLY A 279 2.96 8.58 -2.04
N SER A 280 3.50 8.91 -0.86
CA SER A 280 3.44 10.25 -0.30
C SER A 280 4.06 11.29 -1.23
N CYS A 281 5.22 10.99 -1.82
CA CYS A 281 5.91 11.91 -2.72
C CYS A 281 5.07 12.20 -3.98
N ILE A 282 4.45 11.21 -4.58
CA ILE A 282 3.61 11.39 -5.78
C ILE A 282 2.36 12.21 -5.48
N LYS A 283 1.69 11.95 -4.35
CA LYS A 283 0.48 12.72 -3.97
C LYS A 283 0.78 14.21 -3.76
N GLY A 284 1.97 14.56 -3.29
CA GLY A 284 2.36 15.95 -2.99
C GLY A 284 2.78 16.79 -4.20
N LEU A 285 2.65 16.28 -5.44
CA LEU A 285 3.16 16.94 -6.65
C LEU A 285 2.21 18.01 -7.23
N HIS A 286 2.75 19.22 -7.52
CA HIS A 286 2.10 20.30 -8.25
C HIS A 286 3.13 21.11 -9.01
N PHE A 287 3.18 21.00 -10.37
CA PHE A 287 4.25 21.58 -11.20
C PHE A 287 3.74 22.20 -12.50
N LYS A 288 4.59 22.98 -13.15
CA LYS A 288 4.34 23.62 -14.44
C LYS A 288 4.84 22.75 -15.60
N PRO A 289 4.36 22.95 -16.84
CA PRO A 289 4.70 22.13 -18.00
C PRO A 289 6.20 22.02 -18.31
N ASP A 290 6.96 23.09 -18.06
CA ASP A 290 8.41 23.13 -18.39
C ASP A 290 9.30 22.60 -17.25
N ASP A 291 8.71 22.16 -16.13
CA ASP A 291 9.48 21.64 -15.01
C ASP A 291 10.02 20.24 -15.28
N VAL A 292 11.26 20.02 -14.83
CA VAL A 292 11.91 18.71 -14.74
C VAL A 292 12.01 18.35 -13.28
N VAL A 293 11.13 17.45 -12.85
CA VAL A 293 10.95 17.07 -11.46
C VAL A 293 11.58 15.73 -11.19
N VAL A 294 12.49 15.66 -10.25
CA VAL A 294 13.03 14.39 -9.75
C VAL A 294 12.40 14.08 -8.41
N VAL A 295 11.72 12.93 -8.34
CA VAL A 295 11.10 12.40 -7.12
C VAL A 295 11.90 11.20 -6.64
N LEU A 296 12.32 11.18 -5.37
CA LEU A 296 13.11 10.06 -4.84
C LEU A 296 12.20 9.00 -4.23
N PHE A 297 12.33 7.76 -4.70
CA PHE A 297 11.67 6.57 -4.17
C PHE A 297 12.62 5.81 -3.25
N HIS A 298 12.36 5.90 -1.94
CA HIS A 298 13.31 5.54 -0.91
C HIS A 298 13.60 4.06 -0.78
N ASP A 299 12.57 3.20 -0.80
CA ASP A 299 12.68 1.79 -0.45
C ASP A 299 11.69 0.88 -1.19
N SER A 300 11.89 -0.42 -1.04
CA SER A 300 11.12 -1.46 -1.73
C SER A 300 9.77 -1.73 -1.05
N GLY A 301 8.74 -1.96 -1.88
CA GLY A 301 7.41 -2.41 -1.48
C GLY A 301 7.40 -3.76 -0.77
N SER A 302 8.45 -4.59 -0.95
CA SER A 302 8.57 -5.89 -0.27
C SER A 302 8.52 -5.81 1.26
N ARG A 303 8.79 -4.64 1.83
CA ARG A 303 8.74 -4.38 3.27
C ARG A 303 7.34 -4.06 3.80
N TYR A 304 6.34 -3.99 2.91
CA TYR A 304 4.99 -3.51 3.20
C TYR A 304 3.90 -4.44 2.67
N VAL A 305 4.25 -5.67 2.29
CA VAL A 305 3.32 -6.66 1.70
C VAL A 305 2.15 -6.96 2.65
N GLY A 306 2.42 -7.07 3.94
CA GLY A 306 1.39 -7.26 4.97
C GLY A 306 0.62 -5.99 5.37
N LYS A 307 0.92 -4.83 4.75
CA LYS A 307 0.29 -3.52 5.03
C LYS A 307 -0.38 -2.96 3.76
N MET A 308 0.23 -1.95 3.11
CA MET A 308 -0.35 -1.23 1.97
C MET A 308 -0.72 -2.12 0.78
N PHE A 309 -0.10 -3.28 0.63
CA PHE A 309 -0.40 -4.24 -0.43
C PHE A 309 -1.36 -5.35 -0.02
N ASN A 310 -1.84 -5.35 1.23
CA ASN A 310 -2.86 -6.25 1.75
C ASN A 310 -4.21 -5.54 1.77
N ASP A 311 -5.22 -6.11 1.07
CA ASP A 311 -6.53 -5.50 0.93
C ASP A 311 -7.29 -5.44 2.26
N ASP A 312 -7.20 -6.49 3.09
CA ASP A 312 -7.88 -6.51 4.40
C ASP A 312 -7.31 -5.42 5.31
N TRP A 313 -5.97 -5.31 5.35
CA TRP A 313 -5.29 -4.25 6.09
C TRP A 313 -5.73 -2.84 5.64
N MET A 314 -5.93 -2.65 4.32
CA MET A 314 -6.39 -1.38 3.75
C MET A 314 -7.85 -1.09 4.08
N ARG A 315 -8.74 -2.12 4.04
CA ARG A 315 -10.16 -1.98 4.38
C ARG A 315 -10.36 -1.70 5.86
N GLU A 316 -9.69 -2.43 6.76
CA GLU A 316 -9.72 -2.21 8.22
C GLU A 316 -9.42 -0.76 8.63
N ARG A 317 -8.69 -0.01 7.78
CA ARG A 317 -8.30 1.39 8.00
C ARG A 317 -9.12 2.39 7.20
N GLY A 318 -10.12 1.92 6.46
CA GLY A 318 -10.93 2.77 5.58
C GLY A 318 -10.12 3.39 4.41
N PHE A 319 -9.04 2.74 3.99
CA PHE A 319 -8.21 3.17 2.85
C PHE A 319 -8.68 2.61 1.52
N LEU A 320 -9.39 1.47 1.53
CA LEU A 320 -10.19 0.93 0.44
C LEU A 320 -11.64 0.86 0.89
N ASP A 321 -12.54 1.12 -0.06
CA ASP A 321 -13.96 0.91 0.17
C ASP A 321 -14.23 -0.60 0.35
N GLU A 322 -15.28 -0.93 1.12
CA GLU A 322 -15.75 -2.31 1.22
C GLU A 322 -16.18 -2.79 -0.17
N GLU A 323 -15.77 -3.97 -0.57
CA GLU A 323 -16.32 -4.63 -1.76
C GLU A 323 -17.75 -5.04 -1.44
N ILE A 324 -18.70 -4.23 -1.91
CA ILE A 324 -20.12 -4.60 -1.84
C ILE A 324 -20.35 -5.64 -2.92
N THR A 325 -20.47 -6.90 -2.54
CA THR A 325 -20.93 -7.95 -3.46
C THR A 325 -22.31 -7.61 -3.96
N THR A 326 -22.50 -7.55 -5.27
CA THR A 326 -23.77 -7.21 -5.92
C THR A 326 -24.42 -8.43 -6.55
N ALA A 327 -25.70 -8.31 -6.93
CA ALA A 327 -26.38 -9.32 -7.74
C ALA A 327 -25.62 -9.59 -9.04
N GLY A 328 -25.00 -8.57 -9.63
CA GLY A 328 -24.18 -8.69 -10.85
C GLY A 328 -22.94 -9.57 -10.67
N ASP A 329 -22.33 -9.56 -9.50
CA ASP A 329 -21.16 -10.40 -9.23
C ASP A 329 -21.55 -11.88 -9.13
N ILE A 330 -22.69 -12.20 -8.48
CA ILE A 330 -23.27 -13.56 -8.48
C ILE A 330 -23.59 -14.03 -9.89
N VAL A 331 -24.16 -13.15 -10.73
CA VAL A 331 -24.47 -13.48 -12.14
C VAL A 331 -23.21 -13.79 -12.94
N LYS A 332 -22.10 -13.04 -12.75
CA LYS A 332 -20.82 -13.27 -13.43
C LYS A 332 -20.23 -14.66 -13.10
N GLU A 333 -20.34 -15.09 -11.85
CA GLU A 333 -19.87 -16.42 -11.42
C GLU A 333 -20.72 -17.56 -12.02
N ASN A 334 -21.97 -17.28 -12.39
CA ASN A 334 -22.96 -18.26 -12.87
C ASN A 334 -23.38 -18.10 -14.35
N THR A 335 -22.53 -17.52 -15.20
CA THR A 335 -22.84 -17.14 -16.60
C THR A 335 -23.30 -18.28 -17.53
N SER A 336 -23.20 -19.54 -17.14
CA SER A 336 -23.51 -20.70 -17.99
C SER A 336 -24.98 -21.14 -17.99
N LYS A 337 -25.86 -20.52 -17.19
CA LYS A 337 -27.26 -20.95 -17.04
C LYS A 337 -28.19 -20.01 -17.80
N ASN A 338 -28.82 -20.51 -18.85
CA ASN A 338 -29.98 -19.83 -19.45
C ASN A 338 -31.18 -19.89 -18.47
N LEU A 339 -31.91 -18.78 -18.37
CA LEU A 339 -33.13 -18.73 -17.56
C LEU A 339 -34.16 -19.66 -18.17
N ILE A 340 -34.60 -20.69 -17.43
CA ILE A 340 -35.66 -21.60 -17.80
C ILE A 340 -36.98 -20.99 -17.32
N ILE A 341 -37.95 -20.88 -18.22
CA ILE A 341 -39.26 -20.26 -17.97
C ILE A 341 -40.38 -21.22 -18.41
N VAL A 342 -41.57 -21.01 -17.89
CA VAL A 342 -42.82 -21.66 -18.38
C VAL A 342 -43.88 -20.58 -18.62
N ARG A 343 -44.91 -20.93 -19.43
CA ARG A 343 -46.01 -20.02 -19.74
C ARG A 343 -47.27 -20.42 -18.94
N THR A 344 -48.10 -19.45 -18.66
CA THR A 344 -49.35 -19.60 -17.88
C THR A 344 -50.24 -20.72 -18.40
N GLU A 345 -50.31 -20.93 -19.72
CA GLU A 345 -51.19 -21.93 -20.37
C GLU A 345 -50.51 -23.31 -20.53
N GLU A 346 -49.22 -23.44 -20.22
CA GLU A 346 -48.57 -24.75 -20.25
C GLU A 346 -49.08 -25.62 -19.10
N LEU A 347 -48.99 -26.94 -19.24
CA LEU A 347 -49.38 -27.87 -18.18
C LEU A 347 -48.32 -27.96 -17.11
N VAL A 348 -48.73 -28.23 -15.88
CA VAL A 348 -47.81 -28.45 -14.73
C VAL A 348 -46.80 -29.56 -15.00
N SER A 349 -47.20 -30.63 -15.73
CA SER A 349 -46.29 -31.69 -16.18
C SER A 349 -45.08 -31.15 -16.96
N HIS A 350 -45.25 -30.11 -17.78
CA HIS A 350 -44.13 -29.49 -18.51
C HIS A 350 -43.15 -28.76 -17.57
N ALA A 351 -43.64 -28.13 -16.50
CA ALA A 351 -42.78 -27.53 -15.48
C ALA A 351 -41.96 -28.61 -14.74
N ILE A 352 -42.60 -29.70 -14.36
CA ILE A 352 -41.96 -30.84 -13.68
C ILE A 352 -40.87 -31.45 -14.58
N ASP A 353 -41.17 -31.65 -15.89
CA ASP A 353 -40.17 -32.18 -16.81
C ASP A 353 -38.97 -31.26 -16.98
N ARG A 354 -39.18 -29.93 -17.08
CA ARG A 354 -38.07 -28.94 -17.09
C ARG A 354 -37.28 -28.96 -15.80
N MET A 355 -37.92 -29.03 -14.62
CA MET A 355 -37.24 -29.15 -13.33
C MET A 355 -36.29 -30.35 -13.30
N ARG A 356 -36.76 -31.52 -13.75
CA ARG A 356 -35.98 -32.76 -13.84
C ARG A 356 -34.84 -32.65 -14.85
N GLN A 357 -35.14 -32.16 -16.05
CA GLN A 357 -34.21 -32.06 -17.17
C GLN A 357 -33.04 -31.13 -16.82
N TYR A 358 -33.34 -29.96 -16.22
CA TYR A 358 -32.35 -28.93 -15.93
C TYR A 358 -31.84 -28.99 -14.48
N LYS A 359 -32.33 -29.92 -13.66
CA LYS A 359 -32.00 -30.08 -12.24
C LYS A 359 -32.18 -28.77 -11.45
N ILE A 360 -33.32 -28.14 -11.65
CA ILE A 360 -33.73 -26.89 -11.00
C ILE A 360 -35.02 -27.10 -10.23
N SER A 361 -35.24 -26.36 -9.15
CA SER A 361 -36.39 -26.44 -8.27
C SER A 361 -37.28 -25.18 -8.31
N GLN A 362 -36.91 -24.19 -9.10
CA GLN A 362 -37.67 -22.94 -9.25
C GLN A 362 -37.73 -22.52 -10.71
N ILE A 363 -38.90 -22.15 -11.18
CA ILE A 363 -39.15 -21.70 -12.56
C ILE A 363 -40.05 -20.46 -12.56
N PRO A 364 -39.64 -19.33 -13.13
CA PRO A 364 -40.50 -18.17 -13.34
C PRO A 364 -41.57 -18.46 -14.40
N VAL A 365 -42.77 -17.92 -14.17
CA VAL A 365 -43.91 -18.03 -15.11
C VAL A 365 -44.06 -16.69 -15.84
N ILE A 366 -44.21 -16.76 -17.14
CA ILE A 366 -44.44 -15.59 -18.02
C ILE A 366 -45.76 -15.65 -18.76
N ASP A 367 -46.26 -14.48 -19.10
CA ASP A 367 -47.33 -14.28 -20.11
C ASP A 367 -46.90 -13.17 -21.10
N VAL A 368 -47.88 -12.56 -21.80
CA VAL A 368 -47.64 -11.44 -22.73
C VAL A 368 -47.21 -10.16 -22.06
N ASN A 369 -47.41 -10.02 -20.76
CA ASN A 369 -47.08 -8.82 -19.96
C ASN A 369 -45.72 -8.99 -19.20
N GLY A 370 -45.08 -10.16 -19.24
CA GLY A 370 -43.84 -10.44 -18.58
C GLY A 370 -43.91 -11.53 -17.50
N PHE A 371 -43.18 -11.37 -16.41
CA PHE A 371 -43.17 -12.33 -15.29
C PHE A 371 -44.42 -12.13 -14.41
N VAL A 372 -45.31 -13.12 -14.42
CA VAL A 372 -46.64 -13.05 -13.74
C VAL A 372 -46.77 -14.03 -12.59
N GLY A 373 -45.85 -14.97 -12.44
CA GLY A 373 -45.88 -15.95 -11.36
C GLY A 373 -44.57 -16.71 -11.19
N SER A 374 -44.61 -17.70 -10.35
CA SER A 374 -43.52 -18.63 -10.11
C SER A 374 -44.06 -20.03 -9.83
N VAL A 375 -43.26 -21.05 -10.12
CA VAL A 375 -43.53 -22.43 -9.73
C VAL A 375 -42.28 -22.96 -9.04
N ASP A 376 -42.45 -23.50 -7.84
CA ASP A 376 -41.36 -24.18 -7.14
C ASP A 376 -41.74 -25.63 -6.76
N GLU A 377 -40.72 -26.43 -6.47
CA GLU A 377 -40.89 -27.86 -6.15
C GLU A 377 -41.76 -28.06 -4.89
N THR A 378 -41.68 -27.18 -3.91
CA THR A 378 -42.42 -27.26 -2.66
C THR A 378 -43.93 -27.05 -2.90
N ASP A 379 -44.27 -26.01 -3.65
CA ASP A 379 -45.67 -25.69 -3.99
C ASP A 379 -46.29 -26.74 -4.85
N LEU A 380 -45.57 -27.29 -5.84
CA LEU A 380 -46.02 -28.40 -6.68
C LEU A 380 -46.26 -29.66 -5.83
N PHE A 381 -45.40 -29.96 -4.88
CA PHE A 381 -45.57 -31.10 -3.99
C PHE A 381 -46.84 -30.94 -3.13
N GLN A 382 -47.08 -29.78 -2.54
CA GLN A 382 -48.26 -29.48 -1.74
C GLN A 382 -49.54 -29.61 -2.59
N SER A 383 -49.50 -29.07 -3.81
CA SER A 383 -50.61 -29.17 -4.78
C SER A 383 -50.92 -30.62 -5.14
N TYR A 384 -49.87 -31.46 -5.33
CA TYR A 384 -50.02 -32.88 -5.62
C TYR A 384 -50.60 -33.68 -4.44
N VAL A 385 -50.26 -33.32 -3.23
CA VAL A 385 -50.84 -33.95 -2.01
C VAL A 385 -52.34 -33.68 -1.94
N THR A 386 -52.78 -32.51 -2.37
CA THR A 386 -54.21 -32.10 -2.35
C THR A 386 -54.99 -32.63 -3.56
N ASP A 387 -54.35 -32.62 -4.74
CA ASP A 387 -54.96 -33.07 -5.99
C ASP A 387 -53.96 -33.90 -6.82
N LYS A 388 -54.28 -35.20 -6.95
CA LYS A 388 -53.43 -36.14 -7.71
C LYS A 388 -53.37 -35.87 -9.21
N ASN A 389 -54.32 -35.10 -9.76
CA ASN A 389 -54.41 -34.77 -11.20
C ASN A 389 -53.79 -33.39 -11.50
N VAL A 390 -53.04 -32.79 -10.54
CA VAL A 390 -52.44 -31.47 -10.70
C VAL A 390 -51.52 -31.35 -11.93
N ALA A 391 -50.92 -32.46 -12.35
CA ALA A 391 -50.01 -32.50 -13.52
C ALA A 391 -50.71 -32.12 -14.85
N ASP A 392 -51.99 -32.34 -14.95
CA ASP A 392 -52.80 -32.06 -16.14
C ASP A 392 -53.46 -30.68 -16.13
N LYS A 393 -53.23 -29.88 -15.07
CA LYS A 393 -53.73 -28.51 -14.93
C LYS A 393 -52.82 -27.49 -15.60
N PRO A 394 -53.40 -26.36 -16.10
CA PRO A 394 -52.56 -25.20 -16.51
C PRO A 394 -51.78 -24.63 -15.36
N ILE A 395 -50.58 -24.13 -15.62
CA ILE A 395 -49.67 -23.52 -14.59
C ILE A 395 -50.34 -22.35 -13.87
N LYS A 396 -51.17 -21.55 -14.55
CA LYS A 396 -51.90 -20.42 -13.95
C LYS A 396 -52.75 -20.82 -12.75
N ASP A 397 -53.19 -22.07 -12.66
CA ASP A 397 -54.06 -22.58 -11.61
C ASP A 397 -53.27 -22.94 -10.31
N VAL A 398 -51.95 -23.07 -10.42
CA VAL A 398 -51.09 -23.52 -9.32
C VAL A 398 -49.91 -22.58 -9.04
N MET A 399 -49.66 -21.60 -9.91
CA MET A 399 -48.52 -20.68 -9.76
C MET A 399 -48.65 -19.77 -8.52
N GLY A 400 -47.54 -19.51 -7.87
CA GLY A 400 -47.40 -18.51 -6.84
C GLY A 400 -47.14 -17.10 -7.40
N LYS A 401 -46.81 -16.16 -6.50
CA LYS A 401 -46.44 -14.80 -6.89
C LYS A 401 -45.17 -14.74 -7.76
N PRO A 402 -45.04 -13.74 -8.64
CA PRO A 402 -43.79 -13.58 -9.39
C PRO A 402 -42.59 -13.31 -8.49
N TYR A 403 -41.42 -13.78 -8.88
CA TYR A 403 -40.19 -13.47 -8.18
C TYR A 403 -39.86 -11.97 -8.28
N PRO A 404 -39.34 -11.36 -7.21
CA PRO A 404 -38.86 -9.98 -7.27
C PRO A 404 -37.77 -9.83 -8.33
N ILE A 405 -37.74 -8.66 -8.99
CA ILE A 405 -36.69 -8.31 -9.96
C ILE A 405 -35.80 -7.26 -9.37
N VAL A 406 -34.49 -7.48 -9.42
CA VAL A 406 -33.46 -6.54 -8.94
C VAL A 406 -32.51 -6.15 -10.07
N LYS A 407 -31.74 -5.07 -9.87
CA LYS A 407 -30.71 -4.63 -10.83
C LYS A 407 -29.40 -5.34 -10.57
N LEU A 408 -28.50 -5.35 -11.57
CA LEU A 408 -27.13 -5.85 -11.41
C LEU A 408 -26.38 -5.18 -10.26
N SER A 409 -26.62 -3.87 -10.02
CA SER A 409 -25.99 -3.09 -8.98
C SER A 409 -26.58 -3.29 -7.57
N THR A 410 -27.65 -4.08 -7.41
CA THR A 410 -28.28 -4.30 -6.11
C THR A 410 -27.34 -5.06 -5.16
N PRO A 411 -27.04 -4.53 -3.96
CA PRO A 411 -26.20 -5.21 -2.98
C PRO A 411 -26.79 -6.57 -2.57
N ILE A 412 -25.89 -7.56 -2.39
CA ILE A 412 -26.33 -8.93 -2.04
C ILE A 412 -27.08 -9.00 -0.72
N GLU A 413 -26.78 -8.10 0.21
CA GLU A 413 -27.51 -7.98 1.48
C GLU A 413 -28.99 -7.59 1.28
N GLU A 414 -29.26 -6.69 0.32
CA GLU A 414 -30.62 -6.32 -0.04
C GLU A 414 -31.33 -7.46 -0.76
N VAL A 415 -30.62 -8.14 -1.69
CA VAL A 415 -31.14 -9.35 -2.35
C VAL A 415 -31.49 -10.42 -1.31
N SER A 416 -30.63 -10.63 -0.31
CA SER A 416 -30.83 -11.63 0.74
C SER A 416 -32.11 -11.39 1.56
N LYS A 417 -32.48 -10.13 1.79
CA LYS A 417 -33.71 -9.76 2.53
C LYS A 417 -35.00 -10.09 1.77
N LEU A 418 -34.93 -10.29 0.46
CA LEU A 418 -36.08 -10.66 -0.35
C LEU A 418 -36.45 -12.14 -0.21
N PHE A 419 -35.53 -12.97 0.22
CA PHE A 419 -35.78 -14.39 0.43
C PHE A 419 -36.61 -14.67 1.69
N ASN A 420 -37.67 -15.38 1.54
CA ASN A 420 -38.56 -15.86 2.62
C ASN A 420 -39.12 -17.22 2.27
N ARG A 421 -40.23 -17.65 2.91
CA ARG A 421 -40.89 -18.94 2.59
C ARG A 421 -41.60 -18.92 1.27
N GLU A 422 -42.14 -17.78 0.83
CA GLU A 422 -42.88 -17.62 -0.43
C GLU A 422 -41.95 -17.24 -1.60
N THR A 423 -40.78 -16.63 -1.32
CA THR A 423 -39.81 -16.16 -2.32
C THR A 423 -38.55 -17.01 -2.24
N GLN A 424 -38.46 -18.00 -3.14
CA GLN A 424 -37.32 -18.94 -3.16
C GLN A 424 -36.23 -18.55 -4.18
N ALA A 425 -36.50 -17.57 -5.03
CA ALA A 425 -35.59 -17.05 -6.02
C ALA A 425 -35.82 -15.54 -6.27
N VAL A 426 -34.82 -14.87 -6.83
CA VAL A 426 -34.88 -13.47 -7.26
C VAL A 426 -34.41 -13.41 -8.72
N LEU A 427 -35.06 -12.61 -9.55
CA LEU A 427 -34.64 -12.34 -10.92
C LEU A 427 -33.72 -11.11 -10.95
N VAL A 428 -32.69 -11.15 -11.77
CA VAL A 428 -31.80 -10.04 -12.02
C VAL A 428 -31.99 -9.54 -13.45
N ASP A 429 -32.29 -8.27 -13.60
CA ASP A 429 -32.37 -7.62 -14.91
C ASP A 429 -30.95 -7.37 -15.46
N LEU A 430 -30.66 -7.95 -16.63
CA LEU A 430 -29.36 -7.82 -17.31
C LEU A 430 -29.28 -6.60 -18.23
N GLU A 431 -30.25 -5.67 -18.16
CA GLU A 431 -30.28 -4.39 -18.93
C GLU A 431 -30.34 -4.58 -20.47
N ASN A 432 -30.43 -5.82 -20.96
CA ASN A 432 -30.49 -6.15 -22.38
C ASN A 432 -31.78 -6.87 -22.74
N GLY A 433 -32.83 -6.77 -21.91
CA GLY A 433 -34.09 -7.47 -22.01
C GLY A 433 -34.04 -8.96 -21.61
N LYS A 434 -32.91 -9.41 -21.08
CA LYS A 434 -32.74 -10.75 -20.51
C LYS A 434 -32.73 -10.67 -18.99
N HIS A 435 -33.00 -11.80 -18.36
CA HIS A 435 -32.96 -11.92 -16.90
C HIS A 435 -32.17 -13.15 -16.51
N HIS A 436 -31.59 -13.10 -15.33
CA HIS A 436 -30.94 -14.23 -14.67
C HIS A 436 -31.66 -14.55 -13.36
N ILE A 437 -31.57 -15.77 -12.87
CA ILE A 437 -32.16 -16.19 -11.60
C ILE A 437 -31.06 -16.41 -10.55
N ILE A 438 -31.26 -15.83 -9.37
CA ILE A 438 -30.44 -16.08 -8.17
C ILE A 438 -31.29 -16.83 -7.15
N THR A 439 -30.75 -17.90 -6.61
CA THR A 439 -31.34 -18.70 -5.54
C THR A 439 -30.53 -18.58 -4.25
N LYS A 440 -31.06 -19.12 -3.14
CA LYS A 440 -30.32 -19.18 -1.85
C LYS A 440 -28.98 -19.93 -2.00
N SER A 441 -28.97 -20.97 -2.84
CA SER A 441 -27.77 -21.77 -3.10
C SER A 441 -26.65 -20.93 -3.77
N ASP A 442 -27.03 -20.03 -4.68
CA ASP A 442 -26.08 -19.17 -5.38
C ASP A 442 -25.46 -18.16 -4.39
N ILE A 443 -26.26 -17.61 -3.47
CA ILE A 443 -25.76 -16.70 -2.42
C ILE A 443 -24.84 -17.44 -1.44
N ILE A 444 -25.23 -18.64 -0.98
CA ILE A 444 -24.39 -19.43 -0.05
C ILE A 444 -23.07 -19.81 -0.73
N GLY A 445 -23.11 -20.14 -2.02
CA GLY A 445 -21.92 -20.48 -2.80
C GLY A 445 -20.93 -19.31 -2.98
N SER A 446 -21.39 -18.07 -2.87
CA SER A 446 -20.57 -16.85 -2.97
C SER A 446 -19.97 -16.37 -1.64
N ILE A 447 -20.38 -16.96 -0.51
CA ILE A 447 -19.79 -16.68 0.80
C ILE A 447 -18.41 -17.35 0.84
N LYS A 448 -17.37 -16.55 0.83
CA LYS A 448 -15.97 -17.01 0.92
C LYS A 448 -15.52 -17.14 2.36
#